data_a9b56435abc1b865a4a359b747550f52
#
_entry.id   a9b56435abc1b865a4a359b747550f52
#
_cell.length_a   1.000
_cell.length_b   1.000
_cell.length_c   1.000
_cell.angle_alpha   90.00
_cell.angle_beta   90.00
_cell.angle_gamma   90.00
#
_symmetry.space_group_name_H-M   'P 1'
#
loop_
_entity.id
_entity.type
_entity.pdbx_description
1 polymer ?
#
loop_
_entity_poly.entity_id
_entity_poly.type
_entity_poly.pdbx_seq_one_letter_code
_entity_poly.pdbx_strand_id
1 'polypeptide(L)'
;MKPSTFAFLTRRGVRNLGKHWAMTIACIASLSVCMTLNTFANLAEVNVDSMVNYLGQQNEMVVFVDPEADDAATAAVGERIASTPGVSGVQFMSKQDTLNAYKGFLSDYASLLDEFENDNPFKANYRVSLSDLSQMASISQTFQTIPGVYSVSAPVEMTHTFVEIQRAVTKGGQIVILVLMAVSIITVGSTIRLSVFARRREIEIMKYVGATNAMVTLPFFIEGLTMGLISGAITSAASIGGYYYIVQVSGTFGGLWEMLM
;
A
#
# COMPACT_ATOMS: atom_id res chain seq x y z
N MET A 1 42.55 -7.99 7.65
CA MET A 1 42.63 -7.26 8.93
C MET A 1 42.46 -8.26 10.08
N LYS A 2 43.21 -8.12 11.16
CA LYS A 2 43.04 -8.98 12.35
C LYS A 2 41.73 -8.61 13.07
N PRO A 3 40.98 -9.57 13.65
CA PRO A 3 39.67 -9.28 14.34
C PRO A 3 39.82 -8.23 15.46
N SER A 4 40.96 -8.23 16.15
CA SER A 4 41.28 -7.25 17.21
C SER A 4 41.36 -5.82 16.71
N THR A 5 41.83 -5.61 15.47
CA THR A 5 41.92 -4.26 14.84
C THR A 5 40.53 -3.76 14.47
N PHE A 6 39.62 -4.66 14.03
CA PHE A 6 38.23 -4.30 13.71
C PHE A 6 37.46 -3.90 14.99
N ALA A 7 37.59 -4.66 16.07
CA ALA A 7 36.94 -4.34 17.35
C ALA A 7 37.46 -3.01 17.95
N PHE A 8 38.74 -2.69 17.78
CA PHE A 8 39.29 -1.42 18.21
C PHE A 8 38.74 -0.24 17.39
N LEU A 9 38.61 -0.41 16.07
CA LEU A 9 38.09 0.65 15.18
C LEU A 9 36.58 0.88 15.37
N THR A 10 35.79 -0.18 15.62
CA THR A 10 34.37 -0.07 15.99
C THR A 10 34.17 0.68 17.29
N ARG A 11 34.92 0.31 18.33
CA ARG A 11 34.85 1.01 19.62
C ARG A 11 35.27 2.49 19.50
N ARG A 12 36.22 2.81 18.63
CA ARG A 12 36.63 4.18 18.35
C ARG A 12 35.57 4.96 17.60
N GLY A 13 34.87 4.34 16.61
CA GLY A 13 33.73 4.94 15.89
C GLY A 13 32.61 5.32 16.83
N VAL A 14 32.15 4.37 17.67
CA VAL A 14 31.07 4.62 18.64
C VAL A 14 31.44 5.67 19.69
N ARG A 15 32.68 5.65 20.22
CA ARG A 15 33.13 6.64 21.20
C ARG A 15 33.22 8.06 20.60
N ASN A 16 33.40 8.15 19.31
CA ASN A 16 33.47 9.42 18.62
C ASN A 16 32.12 10.16 18.53
N LEU A 17 31.00 9.41 18.49
CA LEU A 17 29.65 9.99 18.54
C LEU A 17 29.43 10.85 19.79
N GLY A 18 30.04 10.47 20.94
CA GLY A 18 29.94 11.24 22.17
C GLY A 18 30.78 12.52 22.17
N LYS A 19 31.89 12.60 21.40
CA LYS A 19 32.73 13.82 21.33
C LYS A 19 32.04 14.99 20.63
N HIS A 20 31.15 14.70 19.66
CA HIS A 20 30.41 15.69 18.87
C HIS A 20 28.89 15.46 19.02
N TRP A 21 28.45 15.25 20.27
CA TRP A 21 27.10 14.85 20.62
C TRP A 21 25.99 15.72 19.99
N ALA A 22 26.20 17.06 19.95
CA ALA A 22 25.21 17.97 19.37
C ALA A 22 24.98 17.72 17.88
N MET A 23 26.07 17.52 17.12
CA MET A 23 26.00 17.23 15.69
C MET A 23 25.42 15.84 15.44
N THR A 24 25.79 14.87 16.27
CA THR A 24 25.26 13.50 16.20
C THR A 24 23.74 13.45 16.47
N ILE A 25 23.28 14.17 17.51
CA ILE A 25 21.85 14.27 17.84
C ILE A 25 21.08 14.96 16.69
N ALA A 26 21.59 16.05 16.16
CA ALA A 26 20.96 16.75 15.03
C ALA A 26 20.81 15.83 13.81
N CYS A 27 21.84 15.04 13.50
CA CYS A 27 21.81 14.07 12.40
C CYS A 27 20.80 12.95 12.66
N ILE A 28 20.83 12.34 13.86
CA ILE A 28 19.88 11.28 14.26
C ILE A 28 18.44 11.81 14.20
N ALA A 29 18.19 13.00 14.73
CA ALA A 29 16.86 13.62 14.71
C ALA A 29 16.36 13.85 13.27
N SER A 30 17.22 14.45 12.41
CA SER A 30 16.88 14.67 11.00
C SER A 30 16.61 13.37 10.25
N LEU A 31 17.44 12.35 10.44
CA LEU A 31 17.25 11.02 9.84
C LEU A 31 15.97 10.35 10.35
N SER A 32 15.71 10.42 11.66
CA SER A 32 14.50 9.84 12.25
C SER A 32 13.24 10.48 11.69
N VAL A 33 13.22 11.81 11.54
CA VAL A 33 12.08 12.52 10.92
C VAL A 33 11.89 12.08 9.46
N CYS A 34 12.96 12.06 8.66
CA CYS A 34 12.88 11.63 7.26
C CYS A 34 12.40 10.18 7.14
N MET A 35 12.92 9.26 7.96
CA MET A 35 12.50 7.86 7.97
C MET A 35 11.06 7.70 8.43
N THR A 36 10.62 8.47 9.43
CA THR A 36 9.23 8.43 9.92
C THR A 36 8.26 8.90 8.83
N LEU A 37 8.56 10.02 8.16
CA LEU A 37 7.76 10.50 7.04
C LEU A 37 7.70 9.47 5.89
N ASN A 38 8.82 8.82 5.60
CA ASN A 38 8.87 7.75 4.60
C ASN A 38 7.99 6.57 4.99
N THR A 39 8.02 6.14 6.26
CA THR A 39 7.16 5.06 6.76
C THR A 39 5.69 5.44 6.66
N PHE A 40 5.30 6.66 7.02
CA PHE A 40 3.92 7.13 6.87
C PHE A 40 3.48 7.20 5.40
N ALA A 41 4.34 7.60 4.47
CA ALA A 41 4.03 7.59 3.04
C ALA A 41 3.75 6.16 2.53
N ASN A 42 4.58 5.19 2.93
CA ASN A 42 4.35 3.77 2.59
C ASN A 42 3.07 3.22 3.23
N LEU A 43 2.80 3.55 4.50
CA LEU A 43 1.56 3.13 5.16
C LEU A 43 0.33 3.71 4.46
N ALA A 44 0.38 4.97 4.04
CA ALA A 44 -0.72 5.59 3.29
C ALA A 44 -0.96 4.87 1.95
N GLU A 45 0.10 4.51 1.21
CA GLU A 45 0.02 3.75 -0.03
C GLU A 45 -0.66 2.40 0.19
N VAL A 46 -0.19 1.61 1.16
CA VAL A 46 -0.76 0.28 1.47
C VAL A 46 -2.22 0.37 1.92
N ASN A 47 -2.57 1.38 2.73
CA ASN A 47 -3.95 1.55 3.18
C ASN A 47 -4.89 1.96 2.03
N VAL A 48 -4.46 2.85 1.13
CA VAL A 48 -5.25 3.22 -0.06
C VAL A 48 -5.43 2.02 -0.98
N ASP A 49 -4.38 1.22 -1.22
CA ASP A 49 -4.48 0.00 -2.01
C ASP A 49 -5.46 -1.00 -1.40
N SER A 50 -5.41 -1.20 -0.09
CA SER A 50 -6.33 -2.09 0.62
C SER A 50 -7.77 -1.59 0.54
N MET A 51 -7.99 -0.28 0.71
CA MET A 51 -9.31 0.35 0.61
C MET A 51 -9.89 0.21 -0.82
N VAL A 52 -9.09 0.46 -1.85
CA VAL A 52 -9.54 0.33 -3.24
C VAL A 52 -9.86 -1.13 -3.57
N ASN A 53 -9.05 -2.08 -3.11
CA ASN A 53 -9.31 -3.51 -3.30
C ASN A 53 -10.57 -3.96 -2.57
N TYR A 54 -10.81 -3.50 -1.34
CA TYR A 54 -12.03 -3.80 -0.58
C TYR A 54 -13.28 -3.23 -1.26
N LEU A 55 -13.26 -1.96 -1.65
CA LEU A 55 -14.35 -1.34 -2.40
C LEU A 55 -14.56 -2.00 -3.76
N GLY A 56 -13.47 -2.47 -4.38
CA GLY A 56 -13.52 -3.19 -5.64
C GLY A 56 -14.24 -4.52 -5.56
N GLN A 57 -14.07 -5.24 -4.45
CA GLN A 57 -14.80 -6.50 -4.22
C GLN A 57 -16.29 -6.28 -3.99
N GLN A 58 -16.71 -5.11 -3.51
CA GLN A 58 -18.11 -4.75 -3.32
C GLN A 58 -18.75 -4.18 -4.59
N ASN A 59 -17.96 -3.61 -5.51
CA ASN A 59 -18.41 -3.07 -6.78
C ASN A 59 -18.33 -4.16 -7.87
N GLU A 60 -19.18 -5.16 -7.75
CA GLU A 60 -19.29 -6.23 -8.74
C GLU A 60 -19.91 -5.71 -10.04
N MET A 61 -19.42 -6.24 -11.15
CA MET A 61 -20.10 -6.09 -12.45
C MET A 61 -21.25 -7.07 -12.51
N VAL A 62 -22.44 -6.61 -12.88
CA VAL A 62 -23.60 -7.47 -13.07
C VAL A 62 -23.86 -7.63 -14.56
N VAL A 63 -23.78 -8.87 -15.04
CA VAL A 63 -24.06 -9.25 -16.41
C VAL A 63 -25.43 -9.92 -16.45
N PHE A 64 -26.41 -9.26 -17.02
CA PHE A 64 -27.75 -9.78 -17.17
C PHE A 64 -27.83 -10.70 -18.39
N VAL A 65 -28.39 -11.89 -18.22
CA VAL A 65 -28.59 -12.86 -19.28
C VAL A 65 -29.91 -12.56 -20.00
N ASP A 66 -29.96 -12.91 -21.28
CA ASP A 66 -31.17 -12.77 -22.08
C ASP A 66 -32.31 -13.57 -21.44
N PRO A 67 -33.50 -12.96 -21.18
CA PRO A 67 -34.66 -13.66 -20.60
C PRO A 67 -35.16 -14.86 -21.41
N GLU A 68 -34.88 -14.88 -22.72
CA GLU A 68 -35.27 -15.93 -23.66
C GLU A 68 -34.20 -17.03 -23.80
N ALA A 69 -33.00 -16.85 -23.17
CA ALA A 69 -31.94 -17.86 -23.19
C ALA A 69 -32.36 -19.11 -22.39
N ASP A 70 -32.10 -20.27 -22.94
CA ASP A 70 -32.25 -21.55 -22.25
C ASP A 70 -31.09 -21.76 -21.24
N ASP A 71 -31.21 -22.78 -20.40
CA ASP A 71 -30.21 -23.09 -19.38
C ASP A 71 -28.84 -23.38 -19.98
N ALA A 72 -28.79 -23.97 -21.17
CA ALA A 72 -27.54 -24.29 -21.87
C ALA A 72 -26.84 -22.99 -22.36
N ALA A 73 -27.60 -22.06 -22.95
CA ALA A 73 -27.09 -20.76 -23.37
C ALA A 73 -26.67 -19.94 -22.17
N THR A 74 -27.42 -19.97 -21.07
CA THR A 74 -27.07 -19.30 -19.82
C THR A 74 -25.72 -19.83 -19.28
N ALA A 75 -25.56 -21.16 -19.21
CA ALA A 75 -24.29 -21.76 -18.78
C ALA A 75 -23.10 -21.39 -19.69
N ALA A 76 -23.31 -21.38 -21.02
CA ALA A 76 -22.27 -20.98 -21.98
C ALA A 76 -21.83 -19.52 -21.80
N VAL A 77 -22.74 -18.61 -21.43
CA VAL A 77 -22.40 -17.23 -21.06
C VAL A 77 -21.49 -17.23 -19.82
N GLY A 78 -21.85 -18.00 -18.78
CA GLY A 78 -21.05 -18.11 -17.56
C GLY A 78 -19.63 -18.63 -17.80
N GLU A 79 -19.47 -19.66 -18.65
CA GLU A 79 -18.15 -20.20 -19.02
C GLU A 79 -17.29 -19.16 -19.77
N ARG A 80 -17.89 -18.40 -20.67
CA ARG A 80 -17.19 -17.33 -21.39
C ARG A 80 -16.75 -16.20 -20.46
N ILE A 81 -17.62 -15.80 -19.54
CA ILE A 81 -17.28 -14.81 -18.51
C ILE A 81 -16.11 -15.33 -17.66
N ALA A 82 -16.21 -16.56 -17.15
CA ALA A 82 -15.19 -17.16 -16.30
C ALA A 82 -13.82 -17.35 -17.00
N SER A 83 -13.84 -17.57 -18.30
CA SER A 83 -12.60 -17.73 -19.11
C SER A 83 -11.96 -16.40 -19.51
N THR A 84 -12.61 -15.25 -19.22
CA THR A 84 -12.08 -13.94 -19.58
C THR A 84 -10.92 -13.53 -18.65
N PRO A 85 -9.74 -13.16 -19.20
CA PRO A 85 -8.62 -12.70 -18.40
C PRO A 85 -9.00 -11.47 -17.56
N GLY A 86 -8.60 -11.46 -16.28
CA GLY A 86 -8.92 -10.38 -15.35
C GLY A 86 -10.17 -10.63 -14.49
N VAL A 87 -10.93 -11.70 -14.74
CA VAL A 87 -12.02 -12.15 -13.88
C VAL A 87 -11.45 -12.96 -12.71
N SER A 88 -11.81 -12.59 -11.48
CA SER A 88 -11.40 -13.28 -10.25
C SER A 88 -12.48 -14.15 -9.64
N GLY A 89 -13.76 -13.84 -9.90
CA GLY A 89 -14.90 -14.59 -9.41
C GLY A 89 -16.12 -14.40 -10.28
N VAL A 90 -16.94 -15.45 -10.38
CA VAL A 90 -18.22 -15.44 -11.12
C VAL A 90 -19.24 -16.14 -10.25
N GLN A 91 -20.31 -15.47 -9.93
CA GLN A 91 -21.46 -16.02 -9.19
C GLN A 91 -22.72 -15.90 -10.01
N PHE A 92 -23.37 -17.01 -10.28
CA PHE A 92 -24.67 -17.03 -10.93
C PHE A 92 -25.77 -16.72 -9.92
N MET A 93 -26.68 -15.83 -10.29
CA MET A 93 -27.89 -15.49 -9.54
C MET A 93 -29.10 -15.73 -10.42
N SER A 94 -29.92 -16.68 -10.00
CA SER A 94 -31.22 -16.93 -10.67
C SER A 94 -32.17 -15.73 -10.46
N LYS A 95 -33.29 -15.71 -11.20
CA LYS A 95 -34.36 -14.71 -11.00
C LYS A 95 -34.86 -14.72 -9.55
N GLN A 96 -34.99 -15.92 -8.96
CA GLN A 96 -35.45 -16.09 -7.58
C GLN A 96 -34.42 -15.67 -6.56
N ASP A 97 -33.15 -16.01 -6.78
CA ASP A 97 -32.04 -15.57 -5.88
C ASP A 97 -31.93 -14.05 -5.86
N THR A 98 -32.10 -13.43 -7.03
CA THR A 98 -32.11 -11.98 -7.17
C THR A 98 -33.24 -11.34 -6.37
N LEU A 99 -34.48 -11.87 -6.49
CA LEU A 99 -35.63 -11.41 -5.71
C LEU A 99 -35.38 -11.57 -4.19
N ASN A 100 -34.85 -12.73 -3.77
CA ASN A 100 -34.55 -13.00 -2.37
C ASN A 100 -33.45 -12.07 -1.82
N ALA A 101 -32.42 -11.76 -2.62
CA ALA A 101 -31.39 -10.83 -2.26
C ALA A 101 -31.95 -9.41 -2.03
N TYR A 102 -32.86 -8.95 -2.91
CA TYR A 102 -33.54 -7.66 -2.72
C TYR A 102 -34.47 -7.65 -1.51
N LYS A 103 -35.21 -8.76 -1.24
CA LYS A 103 -35.99 -8.90 -0.01
C LYS A 103 -35.13 -8.79 1.24
N GLY A 104 -33.96 -9.44 1.25
CA GLY A 104 -32.98 -9.34 2.33
C GLY A 104 -32.45 -7.92 2.55
N PHE A 105 -32.17 -7.21 1.46
CA PHE A 105 -31.70 -5.83 1.52
C PHE A 105 -32.75 -4.84 2.07
N LEU A 106 -34.02 -5.03 1.66
CA LEU A 106 -35.12 -4.17 2.08
C LEU A 106 -35.61 -4.46 3.51
N SER A 107 -35.19 -5.56 4.12
CA SER A 107 -35.52 -5.94 5.51
C SER A 107 -36.99 -5.66 5.89
N ASP A 108 -37.27 -4.52 6.52
CA ASP A 108 -38.58 -4.12 7.01
C ASP A 108 -39.64 -3.90 5.89
N TYR A 109 -39.17 -3.68 4.65
CA TYR A 109 -40.02 -3.45 3.47
C TYR A 109 -40.06 -4.66 2.52
N ALA A 110 -39.57 -5.82 2.93
CA ALA A 110 -39.52 -7.04 2.11
C ALA A 110 -40.89 -7.44 1.59
N SER A 111 -41.94 -7.19 2.37
CA SER A 111 -43.34 -7.50 1.99
C SER A 111 -43.83 -6.78 0.72
N LEU A 112 -43.19 -5.64 0.35
CA LEU A 112 -43.51 -4.95 -0.90
C LEU A 112 -43.10 -5.77 -2.14
N LEU A 113 -42.20 -6.74 -1.99
CA LEU A 113 -41.74 -7.61 -3.05
C LEU A 113 -42.46 -8.96 -3.10
N ASP A 114 -43.41 -9.24 -2.18
CA ASP A 114 -44.15 -10.53 -2.17
C ASP A 114 -45.04 -10.70 -3.41
N GLU A 115 -45.56 -9.61 -3.96
CA GLU A 115 -46.36 -9.63 -5.18
C GLU A 115 -45.58 -10.17 -6.39
N PHE A 116 -44.24 -9.99 -6.38
CA PHE A 116 -43.35 -10.45 -7.46
C PHE A 116 -42.94 -11.93 -7.34
N GLU A 117 -43.42 -12.68 -6.39
CA GLU A 117 -43.14 -14.12 -6.30
C GLU A 117 -43.74 -14.91 -7.46
N ASN A 118 -44.92 -14.50 -7.96
CA ASN A 118 -45.63 -15.16 -9.05
C ASN A 118 -45.24 -14.61 -10.43
N ASP A 119 -44.94 -13.32 -10.53
CA ASP A 119 -44.50 -12.66 -11.77
C ASP A 119 -43.22 -11.89 -11.52
N ASN A 120 -42.11 -12.62 -11.51
CA ASN A 120 -40.79 -12.11 -11.15
C ASN A 120 -40.18 -11.28 -12.30
N PRO A 121 -40.10 -9.94 -12.16
CA PRO A 121 -39.56 -9.06 -13.19
C PRO A 121 -38.03 -9.09 -13.28
N PHE A 122 -37.36 -9.71 -12.31
CA PHE A 122 -35.92 -9.77 -12.29
C PHE A 122 -35.38 -10.74 -13.35
N LYS A 123 -34.16 -10.43 -13.82
CA LYS A 123 -33.45 -11.26 -14.79
C LYS A 123 -32.40 -12.10 -14.10
N ALA A 124 -32.14 -13.27 -14.63
CA ALA A 124 -30.96 -14.04 -14.24
C ALA A 124 -29.71 -13.25 -14.58
N ASN A 125 -28.72 -13.31 -13.72
CA ASN A 125 -27.51 -12.52 -13.90
C ASN A 125 -26.28 -13.25 -13.36
N TYR A 126 -25.12 -12.81 -13.83
CA TYR A 126 -23.83 -13.18 -13.29
C TYR A 126 -23.23 -11.98 -12.57
N ARG A 127 -22.88 -12.14 -11.29
CA ARG A 127 -22.06 -11.19 -10.55
C ARG A 127 -20.60 -11.53 -10.78
N VAL A 128 -19.84 -10.57 -11.28
CA VAL A 128 -18.46 -10.77 -11.73
C VAL A 128 -17.57 -9.86 -10.95
N SER A 129 -16.61 -10.45 -10.23
CA SER A 129 -15.54 -9.74 -9.54
C SER A 129 -14.30 -9.73 -10.41
N LEU A 130 -13.58 -8.60 -10.44
CA LEU A 130 -12.37 -8.42 -11.23
C LEU A 130 -11.13 -8.41 -10.34
N SER A 131 -10.01 -8.93 -10.86
CA SER A 131 -8.70 -8.86 -10.21
C SER A 131 -8.11 -7.45 -10.26
N ASP A 132 -8.44 -6.67 -11.30
CA ASP A 132 -7.95 -5.32 -11.52
C ASP A 132 -9.10 -4.43 -12.00
N LEU A 133 -9.48 -3.50 -11.15
CA LEU A 133 -10.57 -2.57 -11.41
C LEU A 133 -10.30 -1.62 -12.58
N SER A 134 -9.03 -1.37 -12.91
CA SER A 134 -8.67 -0.52 -14.05
C SER A 134 -9.16 -1.09 -15.39
N GLN A 135 -9.43 -2.40 -15.46
CA GLN A 135 -9.89 -3.11 -16.63
C GLN A 135 -11.44 -3.16 -16.73
N MET A 136 -12.17 -2.63 -15.74
CA MET A 136 -13.63 -2.74 -15.67
C MET A 136 -14.32 -2.22 -16.95
N ALA A 137 -13.90 -1.09 -17.47
CA ALA A 137 -14.49 -0.52 -18.69
C ALA A 137 -14.27 -1.42 -19.93
N SER A 138 -13.06 -1.94 -20.12
CA SER A 138 -12.74 -2.80 -21.27
C SER A 138 -13.41 -4.17 -21.18
N ILE A 139 -13.45 -4.76 -19.99
CA ILE A 139 -14.11 -6.04 -19.76
C ILE A 139 -15.63 -5.89 -19.90
N SER A 140 -16.21 -4.80 -19.40
CA SER A 140 -17.64 -4.49 -19.59
C SER A 140 -18.03 -4.42 -21.07
N GLN A 141 -17.21 -3.76 -21.91
CA GLN A 141 -17.42 -3.72 -23.35
C GLN A 141 -17.30 -5.12 -23.98
N THR A 142 -16.33 -5.91 -23.55
CA THR A 142 -16.16 -7.29 -24.01
C THR A 142 -17.39 -8.14 -23.70
N PHE A 143 -17.93 -8.04 -22.49
CA PHE A 143 -19.10 -8.81 -22.09
C PHE A 143 -20.38 -8.41 -22.87
N GLN A 144 -20.52 -7.14 -23.25
CA GLN A 144 -21.62 -6.70 -24.10
C GLN A 144 -21.62 -7.35 -25.49
N THR A 145 -20.47 -7.87 -25.95
CA THR A 145 -20.36 -8.56 -27.25
C THR A 145 -20.63 -10.07 -27.16
N ILE A 146 -20.79 -10.62 -25.98
CA ILE A 146 -21.05 -12.06 -25.79
C ILE A 146 -22.49 -12.37 -26.18
N PRO A 147 -22.74 -13.32 -27.11
CA PRO A 147 -24.08 -13.76 -27.45
C PRO A 147 -24.80 -14.33 -26.23
N GLY A 148 -26.05 -13.90 -25.98
CA GLY A 148 -26.84 -14.29 -24.81
C GLY A 148 -26.72 -13.34 -23.62
N VAL A 149 -25.89 -12.30 -23.72
CA VAL A 149 -25.87 -11.19 -22.75
C VAL A 149 -26.90 -10.15 -23.15
N TYR A 150 -27.82 -9.84 -22.25
CA TYR A 150 -28.83 -8.79 -22.44
C TYR A 150 -28.28 -7.40 -22.18
N SER A 151 -27.60 -7.22 -21.05
CA SER A 151 -26.98 -5.95 -20.67
C SER A 151 -25.91 -6.18 -19.61
N VAL A 152 -24.98 -5.22 -19.50
CA VAL A 152 -23.93 -5.20 -18.48
C VAL A 152 -24.07 -3.94 -17.66
N SER A 153 -24.21 -4.08 -16.35
CA SER A 153 -24.19 -2.98 -15.40
C SER A 153 -22.87 -3.01 -14.64
N ALA A 154 -22.06 -1.99 -14.84
CA ALA A 154 -20.75 -1.85 -14.18
C ALA A 154 -20.61 -0.42 -13.68
N PRO A 155 -20.14 -0.20 -12.44
CA PRO A 155 -19.92 1.13 -11.87
C PRO A 155 -18.62 1.76 -12.40
N VAL A 156 -18.50 1.91 -13.72
CA VAL A 156 -17.27 2.32 -14.40
C VAL A 156 -16.78 3.70 -13.95
N GLU A 157 -17.68 4.68 -13.78
CA GLU A 157 -17.29 6.04 -13.39
C GLU A 157 -16.73 6.10 -11.97
N MET A 158 -17.37 5.38 -11.01
CA MET A 158 -16.86 5.29 -9.63
C MET A 158 -15.50 4.60 -9.61
N THR A 159 -15.39 3.49 -10.31
CA THR A 159 -14.14 2.70 -10.39
C THR A 159 -13.00 3.52 -11.00
N HIS A 160 -13.27 4.28 -12.05
CA HIS A 160 -12.27 5.16 -12.66
C HIS A 160 -11.73 6.18 -11.65
N THR A 161 -12.62 6.82 -10.89
CA THR A 161 -12.24 7.79 -9.85
C THR A 161 -11.37 7.15 -8.77
N PHE A 162 -11.71 5.94 -8.29
CA PHE A 162 -10.91 5.22 -7.30
C PHE A 162 -9.52 4.87 -7.82
N VAL A 163 -9.42 4.37 -9.05
CA VAL A 163 -8.14 4.04 -9.69
C VAL A 163 -7.28 5.29 -9.91
N GLU A 164 -7.87 6.44 -10.25
CA GLU A 164 -7.13 7.69 -10.38
C GLU A 164 -6.58 8.18 -9.04
N ILE A 165 -7.38 8.14 -7.97
CA ILE A 165 -6.93 8.49 -6.61
C ILE A 165 -5.79 7.56 -6.19
N GLN A 166 -5.94 6.25 -6.36
CA GLN A 166 -4.88 5.27 -6.08
C GLN A 166 -3.60 5.61 -6.81
N ARG A 167 -3.67 5.84 -8.13
CA ARG A 167 -2.49 6.22 -8.95
C ARG A 167 -1.84 7.52 -8.48
N ALA A 168 -2.64 8.51 -8.12
CA ALA A 168 -2.14 9.79 -7.63
C ALA A 168 -1.40 9.62 -6.30
N VAL A 169 -1.97 8.85 -5.36
CA VAL A 169 -1.36 8.56 -4.04
C VAL A 169 -0.08 7.74 -4.21
N THR A 170 -0.11 6.67 -5.01
CA THR A 170 1.06 5.81 -5.25
C THR A 170 2.19 6.59 -5.92
N LYS A 171 1.92 7.30 -7.02
CA LYS A 171 2.94 8.11 -7.70
C LYS A 171 3.45 9.26 -6.83
N GLY A 172 2.55 9.96 -6.14
CA GLY A 172 2.90 11.03 -5.21
C GLY A 172 3.76 10.50 -4.06
N GLY A 173 3.37 9.38 -3.47
CA GLY A 173 4.10 8.68 -2.42
C GLY A 173 5.51 8.28 -2.85
N GLN A 174 5.67 7.67 -4.02
CA GLN A 174 6.96 7.30 -4.59
C GLN A 174 7.89 8.49 -4.80
N ILE A 175 7.38 9.62 -5.28
CA ILE A 175 8.16 10.86 -5.43
C ILE A 175 8.63 11.35 -4.06
N VAL A 176 7.75 11.39 -3.07
CA VAL A 176 8.10 11.79 -1.69
C VAL A 176 9.17 10.87 -1.11
N ILE A 177 9.05 9.56 -1.27
CA ILE A 177 10.02 8.56 -0.82
C ILE A 177 11.40 8.83 -1.46
N LEU A 178 11.45 9.05 -2.78
CA LEU A 178 12.70 9.34 -3.48
C LEU A 178 13.36 10.64 -3.00
N VAL A 179 12.57 11.69 -2.81
CA VAL A 179 13.08 12.99 -2.30
C VAL A 179 13.62 12.83 -0.88
N LEU A 180 12.88 12.18 0.02
CA LEU A 180 13.31 11.95 1.40
C LEU A 180 14.55 11.06 1.47
N MET A 181 14.66 10.06 0.59
CA MET A 181 15.87 9.23 0.46
C MET A 181 17.08 10.07 0.04
N ALA A 182 16.93 10.94 -0.95
CA ALA A 182 17.98 11.83 -1.40
C ALA A 182 18.43 12.80 -0.27
N VAL A 183 17.47 13.39 0.45
CA VAL A 183 17.74 14.25 1.62
C VAL A 183 18.51 13.49 2.70
N SER A 184 18.10 12.25 3.00
CA SER A 184 18.79 11.40 3.98
C SER A 184 20.25 11.12 3.59
N ILE A 185 20.50 10.78 2.32
CA ILE A 185 21.87 10.55 1.80
C ILE A 185 22.72 11.83 1.93
N ILE A 186 22.18 12.99 1.54
CA ILE A 186 22.87 14.27 1.63
C ILE A 186 23.18 14.62 3.10
N THR A 187 22.22 14.38 4.00
CA THR A 187 22.39 14.66 5.44
C THR A 187 23.50 13.81 6.05
N VAL A 188 23.50 12.49 5.80
CA VAL A 188 24.54 11.57 6.27
C VAL A 188 25.90 11.97 5.67
N GLY A 189 25.95 12.21 4.36
CA GLY A 189 27.18 12.60 3.67
C GLY A 189 27.74 13.90 4.20
N SER A 190 26.92 14.91 4.48
CA SER A 190 27.35 16.20 5.05
C SER A 190 27.85 16.03 6.48
N THR A 191 27.20 15.21 7.29
CA THR A 191 27.61 14.93 8.66
C THR A 191 28.95 14.20 8.71
N ILE A 192 29.16 13.19 7.85
CA ILE A 192 30.42 12.48 7.73
C ILE A 192 31.55 13.45 7.26
N ARG A 193 31.27 14.29 6.26
CA ARG A 193 32.21 15.27 5.76
C ARG A 193 32.64 16.24 6.85
N LEU A 194 31.71 16.74 7.66
CA LEU A 194 31.98 17.62 8.79
C LEU A 194 32.81 16.93 9.88
N SER A 195 32.49 15.64 10.17
CA SER A 195 33.26 14.80 11.11
C SER A 195 34.72 14.61 10.64
N VAL A 196 34.91 14.33 9.35
CA VAL A 196 36.26 14.21 8.75
C VAL A 196 37.02 15.54 8.85
N PHE A 197 36.38 16.66 8.53
CA PHE A 197 36.99 17.98 8.61
C PHE A 197 37.41 18.36 10.04
N ALA A 198 36.56 18.06 11.02
CA ALA A 198 36.87 18.31 12.43
C ALA A 198 38.10 17.54 12.94
N ARG A 199 38.48 16.44 12.28
CA ARG A 199 39.58 15.54 12.66
C ARG A 199 40.72 15.48 11.65
N ARG A 200 40.79 16.45 10.76
CA ARG A 200 41.80 16.47 9.68
C ARG A 200 43.24 16.29 10.17
N ARG A 201 43.62 16.92 11.30
CA ARG A 201 44.97 16.80 11.88
C ARG A 201 45.25 15.38 12.40
N GLU A 202 44.30 14.72 13.04
CA GLU A 202 44.45 13.32 13.49
C GLU A 202 44.66 12.40 12.29
N ILE A 203 43.91 12.64 11.19
CA ILE A 203 43.98 11.85 9.95
C ILE A 203 45.37 12.07 9.27
N GLU A 204 45.86 13.29 9.22
CA GLU A 204 47.20 13.60 8.69
C GLU A 204 48.31 12.86 9.45
N ILE A 205 48.28 12.92 10.78
CA ILE A 205 49.24 12.20 11.62
C ILE A 205 49.19 10.69 11.36
N MET A 206 47.99 10.11 11.29
CA MET A 206 47.81 8.68 10.99
C MET A 206 48.39 8.31 9.62
N LYS A 207 48.22 9.15 8.60
CA LYS A 207 48.78 8.94 7.27
C LYS A 207 50.32 9.06 7.26
N TYR A 208 50.89 9.99 8.00
CA TYR A 208 52.35 10.10 8.13
C TYR A 208 53.00 8.88 8.79
N VAL A 209 52.30 8.21 9.72
CA VAL A 209 52.75 6.97 10.37
C VAL A 209 52.48 5.72 9.51
N GLY A 210 51.91 5.88 8.29
CA GLY A 210 51.70 4.79 7.34
C GLY A 210 50.34 4.07 7.47
N ALA A 211 49.33 4.68 8.08
CA ALA A 211 47.98 4.09 8.16
C ALA A 211 47.37 3.93 6.76
N THR A 212 46.79 2.77 6.50
CA THR A 212 46.06 2.49 5.25
C THR A 212 44.76 3.30 5.16
N ASN A 213 44.27 3.56 3.95
CA ASN A 213 43.01 4.29 3.73
C ASN A 213 41.85 3.62 4.47
N ALA A 214 41.81 2.27 4.52
CA ALA A 214 40.79 1.54 5.24
C ALA A 214 40.78 1.82 6.76
N MET A 215 41.95 2.00 7.37
CA MET A 215 42.06 2.36 8.80
C MET A 215 41.56 3.78 9.09
N VAL A 216 41.60 4.65 8.10
CA VAL A 216 41.10 6.03 8.20
C VAL A 216 39.59 6.09 7.94
N THR A 217 39.08 5.37 6.96
CA THR A 217 37.64 5.45 6.54
C THR A 217 36.69 4.59 7.38
N LEU A 218 37.17 3.44 7.90
CA LEU A 218 36.34 2.51 8.64
C LEU A 218 35.61 3.13 9.86
N PRO A 219 36.28 3.96 10.71
CA PRO A 219 35.59 4.60 11.83
C PRO A 219 34.40 5.48 11.41
N PHE A 220 34.53 6.21 10.29
CA PHE A 220 33.42 7.06 9.78
C PHE A 220 32.28 6.24 9.19
N PHE A 221 32.59 5.11 8.56
CA PHE A 221 31.56 4.17 8.11
C PHE A 221 30.76 3.62 9.29
N ILE A 222 31.44 3.23 10.37
CA ILE A 222 30.79 2.74 11.60
C ILE A 222 29.97 3.83 12.28
N GLU A 223 30.46 5.07 12.27
CA GLU A 223 29.75 6.24 12.78
C GLU A 223 28.42 6.43 12.03
N GLY A 224 28.42 6.40 10.69
CA GLY A 224 27.22 6.47 9.86
C GLY A 224 26.26 5.29 10.08
N LEU A 225 26.79 4.07 10.16
CA LEU A 225 26.02 2.88 10.42
C LEU A 225 25.30 2.93 11.78
N THR A 226 26.01 3.39 12.82
CA THR A 226 25.44 3.50 14.18
C THR A 226 24.35 4.58 14.23
N MET A 227 24.57 5.73 13.58
CA MET A 227 23.53 6.77 13.47
C MET A 227 22.29 6.24 12.75
N GLY A 228 22.48 5.52 11.64
CA GLY A 228 21.37 4.89 10.90
C GLY A 228 20.60 3.88 11.74
N LEU A 229 21.28 3.01 12.49
CA LEU A 229 20.63 2.03 13.37
C LEU A 229 19.82 2.68 14.50
N ILE A 230 20.38 3.72 15.14
CA ILE A 230 19.67 4.46 16.19
C ILE A 230 18.44 5.18 15.61
N SER A 231 18.61 5.86 14.48
CA SER A 231 17.49 6.53 13.79
C SER A 231 16.41 5.54 13.38
N GLY A 232 16.79 4.37 12.85
CA GLY A 232 15.86 3.30 12.51
C GLY A 232 15.08 2.77 13.72
N ALA A 233 15.75 2.56 14.86
CA ALA A 233 15.10 2.13 16.10
C ALA A 233 14.10 3.19 16.62
N ILE A 234 14.48 4.48 16.59
CA ILE A 234 13.58 5.58 16.97
C ILE A 234 12.39 5.65 16.03
N THR A 235 12.61 5.56 14.72
CA THR A 235 11.55 5.55 13.70
C THR A 235 10.59 4.39 13.91
N SER A 236 11.10 3.18 14.12
CA SER A 236 10.26 2.00 14.36
C SER A 236 9.38 2.19 15.60
N ALA A 237 9.95 2.67 16.70
CA ALA A 237 9.19 2.95 17.91
C ALA A 237 8.13 4.06 17.71
N ALA A 238 8.50 5.15 17.02
CA ALA A 238 7.58 6.24 16.72
C ALA A 238 6.46 5.81 15.75
N SER A 239 6.78 5.00 14.74
CA SER A 239 5.79 4.53 13.75
C SER A 239 4.81 3.54 14.37
N ILE A 240 5.30 2.57 15.17
CA ILE A 240 4.45 1.62 15.88
C ILE A 240 3.55 2.36 16.87
N GLY A 241 4.13 3.23 17.70
CA GLY A 241 3.37 4.02 18.68
C GLY A 241 2.35 4.96 18.04
N GLY A 242 2.73 5.62 16.94
CA GLY A 242 1.84 6.49 16.17
C GLY A 242 0.69 5.71 15.52
N TYR A 243 0.96 4.54 14.95
CA TYR A 243 -0.06 3.67 14.38
C TYR A 243 -1.07 3.19 15.45
N TYR A 244 -0.58 2.69 16.58
CA TYR A 244 -1.45 2.31 17.70
C TYR A 244 -2.30 3.47 18.21
N TYR A 245 -1.72 4.66 18.32
CA TYR A 245 -2.44 5.85 18.72
C TYR A 245 -3.56 6.23 17.74
N ILE A 246 -3.27 6.20 16.45
CA ILE A 246 -4.26 6.48 15.38
C ILE A 246 -5.39 5.44 15.44
N VAL A 247 -5.08 4.15 15.53
CA VAL A 247 -6.10 3.08 15.61
C VAL A 247 -6.95 3.22 16.85
N GLN A 248 -6.38 3.56 18.01
CA GLN A 248 -7.12 3.75 19.26
C GLN A 248 -8.02 4.97 19.22
N VAL A 249 -7.55 6.09 18.67
CA VAL A 249 -8.35 7.32 18.52
C VAL A 249 -9.45 7.12 17.48
N SER A 250 -9.18 6.45 16.37
CA SER A 250 -10.20 6.18 15.35
C SER A 250 -11.24 5.16 15.80
N GLY A 251 -10.90 4.19 16.63
CA GLY A 251 -11.87 3.32 17.30
C GLY A 251 -12.84 4.07 18.23
N THR A 252 -12.44 5.24 18.72
CA THR A 252 -13.31 6.14 19.51
C THR A 252 -14.28 6.94 18.63
N PHE A 253 -13.95 7.16 17.36
CA PHE A 253 -14.82 7.81 16.36
C PHE A 253 -15.76 6.86 15.62
N GLY A 254 -15.96 5.68 16.13
CA GLY A 254 -16.97 4.65 15.84
C GLY A 254 -17.46 4.54 14.39
N GLY A 255 -17.27 3.39 13.77
CA GLY A 255 -18.03 2.91 12.63
C GLY A 255 -17.33 2.97 11.26
N LEU A 256 -16.47 3.93 10.98
CA LEU A 256 -15.78 3.96 9.68
C LEU A 256 -14.61 2.96 9.60
N TRP A 257 -14.04 2.57 10.72
CA TRP A 257 -12.90 1.65 10.78
C TRP A 257 -13.32 0.17 10.90
N GLU A 258 -14.51 -0.13 11.45
CA GLU A 258 -15.08 -1.49 11.36
C GLU A 258 -15.44 -1.85 9.91
N MET A 259 -15.63 -0.84 9.06
CA MET A 259 -15.89 -1.01 7.64
C MET A 259 -14.58 -1.19 6.81
N LEU A 260 -13.42 -0.92 7.41
CA LEU A 260 -12.11 -0.92 6.74
C LEU A 260 -11.18 -2.03 7.21
N MET A 261 -11.56 -2.82 8.22
CA MET A 261 -10.88 -4.03 8.69
C MET A 261 -11.73 -5.26 8.44
#